data_3a7bac0b18e99cc29836d6651fafb931
#
_entry.id   3a7bac0b18e99cc29836d6651fafb931
#
_cell.length_a   1.000
_cell.length_b   1.000
_cell.length_c   1.000
_cell.angle_alpha   90.00
_cell.angle_beta   90.00
_cell.angle_gamma   90.00
#
_symmetry.space_group_name_H-M   'P 1'
#
loop_
_entity.id
_entity.type
_entity.pdbx_description
1 polymer ?
#
loop_
_entity_poly.entity_id
_entity_poly.type
_entity_poly.pdbx_seq_one_letter_code
_entity_poly.pdbx_strand_id
1 'polypeptide(L)'
;MNAPASSHAASGYFWIILTAFFWSLVGVLSKVCMAEGVSPLETAFWRSAFGLLLFLCHTLATRQIAVPPRAAASFVLFGVWGIGVFYSVTQYAIKLSGAAMSVVLMYTAPIWVAIISRILFGESISGRKLAAIGVALCGTALVCFSGGSLPGQHSWLGIACGLLIGLSYASHYPFYRWWQNRYSAATLYFYSLIGGLAALWLATPVSLDHSPRVWLCLALLGMCTSYFAYLCYGLALKRIGLVRAAVTCYLEPVLSTLWVWLFWQESFTLMGWIGSILVLGAVLLLSLDRSGD
;
A
#
# COMPACT_ATOMS: atom_id res chain seq x y z
N MET A 1 -24.35 24.66 -1.80
CA MET A 1 -23.67 24.78 -3.11
C MET A 1 -22.88 23.49 -3.32
N ASN A 2 -23.39 22.62 -4.19
CA ASN A 2 -22.67 21.36 -4.52
C ASN A 2 -21.53 21.73 -5.48
N ALA A 3 -20.28 21.47 -5.07
CA ALA A 3 -19.13 21.62 -5.96
C ALA A 3 -19.33 20.71 -7.20
N PRO A 4 -18.93 21.16 -8.40
CA PRO A 4 -19.11 20.35 -9.61
C PRO A 4 -18.38 19.00 -9.48
N ALA A 5 -18.97 17.94 -10.02
CA ALA A 5 -18.47 16.56 -9.92
C ALA A 5 -16.99 16.40 -10.34
N SER A 6 -16.51 17.27 -11.24
CA SER A 6 -15.10 17.35 -11.65
C SER A 6 -14.15 17.78 -10.53
N SER A 7 -14.56 18.63 -9.61
CA SER A 7 -13.72 19.08 -8.48
C SER A 7 -13.58 17.98 -7.41
N HIS A 8 -14.61 17.17 -7.22
CA HIS A 8 -14.56 16.03 -6.29
C HIS A 8 -13.61 14.94 -6.77
N ALA A 9 -13.64 14.59 -8.06
CA ALA A 9 -12.72 13.59 -8.63
C ALA A 9 -11.26 14.08 -8.60
N ALA A 10 -10.98 15.32 -8.99
CA ALA A 10 -9.64 15.91 -8.93
C ALA A 10 -9.08 15.89 -7.50
N SER A 11 -9.90 16.21 -6.50
CA SER A 11 -9.52 16.08 -5.09
C SER A 11 -9.21 14.63 -4.68
N GLY A 12 -9.95 13.64 -5.22
CA GLY A 12 -9.70 12.22 -4.98
C GLY A 12 -8.35 11.76 -5.53
N TYR A 13 -8.00 12.17 -6.75
CA TYR A 13 -6.68 11.90 -7.34
C TYR A 13 -5.55 12.57 -6.56
N PHE A 14 -5.72 13.81 -6.10
CA PHE A 14 -4.74 14.46 -5.22
C PHE A 14 -4.43 13.61 -3.98
N TRP A 15 -5.45 13.12 -3.28
CA TRP A 15 -5.27 12.34 -2.07
C TRP A 15 -4.62 10.98 -2.32
N ILE A 16 -4.96 10.30 -3.43
CA ILE A 16 -4.35 8.99 -3.72
C ILE A 16 -2.90 9.13 -4.21
N ILE A 17 -2.57 10.19 -4.94
CA ILE A 17 -1.19 10.50 -5.31
C ILE A 17 -0.36 10.79 -4.05
N LEU A 18 -0.91 11.55 -3.11
CA LEU A 18 -0.25 11.81 -1.83
C LEU A 18 -0.07 10.52 -1.00
N THR A 19 -1.03 9.60 -1.08
CA THR A 19 -0.89 8.25 -0.51
C THR A 19 0.29 7.50 -1.12
N ALA A 20 0.37 7.44 -2.46
CA ALA A 20 1.47 6.79 -3.17
C ALA A 20 2.83 7.43 -2.84
N PHE A 21 2.88 8.75 -2.71
CA PHE A 21 4.06 9.49 -2.25
C PHE A 21 4.51 9.03 -0.85
N PHE A 22 3.61 9.00 0.12
CA PHE A 22 3.97 8.53 1.46
C PHE A 22 4.39 7.06 1.47
N TRP A 23 3.71 6.18 0.75
CA TRP A 23 4.11 4.77 0.68
C TRP A 23 5.45 4.58 -0.02
N SER A 24 5.79 5.40 -0.99
CA SER A 24 7.11 5.32 -1.66
C SER A 24 8.30 5.53 -0.72
N LEU A 25 8.10 6.20 0.41
CA LEU A 25 9.13 6.39 1.45
C LEU A 25 9.45 5.11 2.23
N VAL A 26 8.59 4.08 2.13
CA VAL A 26 8.81 2.79 2.84
C VAL A 26 10.17 2.20 2.50
N GLY A 27 10.50 2.11 1.21
CA GLY A 27 11.75 1.51 0.74
C GLY A 27 12.98 2.23 1.29
N VAL A 28 13.00 3.56 1.22
CA VAL A 28 14.12 4.40 1.65
C VAL A 28 14.35 4.30 3.17
N LEU A 29 13.30 4.53 3.95
CA LEU A 29 13.40 4.51 5.41
C LEU A 29 13.72 3.11 5.94
N SER A 30 13.12 2.07 5.34
CA SER A 30 13.42 0.68 5.72
C SER A 30 14.86 0.29 5.35
N LYS A 31 15.40 0.77 4.22
CA LYS A 31 16.79 0.51 3.82
C LYS A 31 17.78 1.02 4.89
N VAL A 32 17.50 2.19 5.48
CA VAL A 32 18.32 2.73 6.59
C VAL A 32 18.23 1.83 7.82
N CYS A 33 17.02 1.39 8.21
CA CYS A 33 16.84 0.50 9.37
C CYS A 33 17.56 -0.85 9.15
N MET A 34 17.40 -1.44 7.97
CA MET A 34 18.01 -2.73 7.62
C MET A 34 19.56 -2.64 7.56
N ALA A 35 20.13 -1.50 7.15
CA ALA A 35 21.57 -1.28 7.17
C ALA A 35 22.17 -1.31 8.59
N GLU A 36 21.37 -1.05 9.61
CA GLU A 36 21.73 -1.15 11.03
C GLU A 36 21.24 -2.46 11.68
N GLY A 37 20.85 -3.46 10.87
CA GLY A 37 20.54 -4.82 11.34
C GLY A 37 19.08 -5.05 11.76
N VAL A 38 18.20 -4.06 11.62
CA VAL A 38 16.77 -4.25 11.93
C VAL A 38 16.11 -5.13 10.87
N SER A 39 15.42 -6.18 11.27
CA SER A 39 14.76 -7.06 10.33
C SER A 39 13.57 -6.38 9.63
N PRO A 40 13.20 -6.79 8.41
CA PRO A 40 12.03 -6.23 7.71
C PRO A 40 10.71 -6.40 8.48
N LEU A 41 10.52 -7.52 9.18
CA LEU A 41 9.32 -7.77 9.99
C LEU A 41 9.32 -6.90 11.26
N GLU A 42 10.46 -6.70 11.88
CA GLU A 42 10.59 -5.80 13.01
C GLU A 42 10.35 -4.33 12.58
N THR A 43 10.87 -3.94 11.42
CA THR A 43 10.57 -2.63 10.83
C THR A 43 9.06 -2.45 10.60
N ALA A 44 8.37 -3.49 10.10
CA ALA A 44 6.92 -3.47 9.94
C ALA A 44 6.19 -3.40 11.29
N PHE A 45 6.68 -4.09 12.31
CA PHE A 45 6.15 -4.01 13.68
C PHE A 45 6.22 -2.58 14.23
N TRP A 46 7.41 -1.98 14.25
CA TRP A 46 7.60 -0.63 14.80
C TRP A 46 6.86 0.44 14.01
N ARG A 47 6.87 0.34 12.68
CA ARG A 47 6.05 1.19 11.81
C ARG A 47 4.56 1.10 12.20
N SER A 48 4.06 -0.10 12.45
CA SER A 48 2.67 -0.33 12.86
C SER A 48 2.40 0.21 14.28
N ALA A 49 3.36 0.07 15.21
CA ALA A 49 3.26 0.57 16.57
C ALA A 49 3.19 2.10 16.62
N PHE A 50 4.07 2.80 15.91
CA PHE A 50 4.02 4.26 15.82
C PHE A 50 2.76 4.75 15.10
N GLY A 51 2.32 4.06 14.04
CA GLY A 51 1.05 4.35 13.38
C GLY A 51 -0.14 4.17 14.31
N LEU A 52 -0.17 3.07 15.09
CA LEU A 52 -1.19 2.80 16.08
C LEU A 52 -1.27 3.90 17.14
N LEU A 53 -0.12 4.35 17.66
CA LEU A 53 -0.06 5.43 18.64
C LEU A 53 -0.67 6.72 18.10
N LEU A 54 -0.33 7.10 16.87
CA LEU A 54 -0.88 8.30 16.23
C LEU A 54 -2.38 8.18 15.97
N PHE A 55 -2.86 7.02 15.53
CA PHE A 55 -4.29 6.78 15.37
C PHE A 55 -5.03 6.73 16.70
N LEU A 56 -4.41 6.22 17.76
CA LEU A 56 -4.97 6.29 19.12
C LEU A 56 -5.18 7.74 19.54
N CYS A 57 -4.13 8.57 19.44
CA CYS A 57 -4.24 10.00 19.75
C CYS A 57 -5.32 10.69 18.91
N HIS A 58 -5.38 10.39 17.60
CA HIS A 58 -6.38 10.96 16.70
C HIS A 58 -7.81 10.56 17.10
N THR A 59 -8.05 9.25 17.33
CA THR A 59 -9.40 8.74 17.65
C THR A 59 -9.89 9.20 19.03
N LEU A 60 -8.97 9.37 19.98
CA LEU A 60 -9.28 9.95 21.30
C LEU A 60 -9.61 11.45 21.16
N ALA A 61 -8.78 12.22 20.46
CA ALA A 61 -8.99 13.65 20.25
C ALA A 61 -10.30 13.95 19.51
N THR A 62 -10.68 13.11 18.53
CA THR A 62 -11.92 13.27 17.77
C THR A 62 -13.11 12.52 18.38
N ARG A 63 -12.94 11.84 19.51
CA ARG A 63 -13.97 11.03 20.17
C ARG A 63 -14.59 9.94 19.29
N GLN A 64 -13.80 9.38 18.38
CA GLN A 64 -14.23 8.36 17.40
C GLN A 64 -13.73 6.95 17.71
N ILE A 65 -13.22 6.72 18.92
CA ILE A 65 -12.66 5.43 19.34
C ILE A 65 -13.75 4.38 19.61
N ALA A 66 -14.93 4.80 20.06
CA ALA A 66 -15.99 3.88 20.47
C ALA A 66 -16.67 3.25 19.26
N VAL A 67 -16.59 1.92 19.16
CA VAL A 67 -17.29 1.12 18.15
C VAL A 67 -17.90 -0.12 18.77
N PRO A 68 -19.01 -0.68 18.22
CA PRO A 68 -19.57 -1.93 18.70
C PRO A 68 -18.53 -3.07 18.67
N PRO A 69 -18.54 -4.00 19.65
CA PRO A 69 -17.55 -5.08 19.73
C PRO A 69 -17.43 -5.92 18.46
N ARG A 70 -18.54 -6.18 17.76
CA ARG A 70 -18.55 -6.92 16.51
C ARG A 70 -17.78 -6.19 15.40
N ALA A 71 -17.93 -4.86 15.32
CA ALA A 71 -17.20 -4.05 14.34
C ALA A 71 -15.70 -3.99 14.71
N ALA A 72 -15.36 -3.77 15.98
CA ALA A 72 -13.99 -3.81 16.47
C ALA A 72 -13.31 -5.15 16.13
N ALA A 73 -13.98 -6.28 16.41
CA ALA A 73 -13.47 -7.61 16.05
C ALA A 73 -13.23 -7.75 14.55
N SER A 74 -14.14 -7.27 13.69
CA SER A 74 -13.95 -7.31 12.24
C SER A 74 -12.73 -6.50 11.80
N PHE A 75 -12.48 -5.33 12.41
CA PHE A 75 -11.32 -4.49 12.08
C PHE A 75 -10.02 -5.11 12.56
N VAL A 76 -10.01 -5.69 13.77
CA VAL A 76 -8.85 -6.41 14.32
C VAL A 76 -8.52 -7.64 13.48
N LEU A 77 -9.51 -8.46 13.11
CA LEU A 77 -9.32 -9.62 12.24
C LEU A 77 -8.82 -9.20 10.85
N PHE A 78 -9.36 -8.11 10.31
CA PHE A 78 -8.82 -7.56 9.06
C PHE A 78 -7.35 -7.14 9.21
N GLY A 79 -6.97 -6.57 10.35
CA GLY A 79 -5.60 -6.21 10.64
C GLY A 79 -4.65 -7.42 10.70
N VAL A 80 -5.09 -8.55 11.28
CA VAL A 80 -4.32 -9.80 11.22
C VAL A 80 -4.07 -10.22 9.77
N TRP A 81 -5.10 -10.15 8.92
CA TRP A 81 -4.99 -10.50 7.50
C TRP A 81 -4.21 -9.45 6.69
N GLY A 82 -4.67 -8.19 6.68
CA GLY A 82 -4.18 -7.14 5.80
C GLY A 82 -2.85 -6.51 6.23
N ILE A 83 -2.40 -6.76 7.45
CA ILE A 83 -1.13 -6.23 7.97
C ILE A 83 -0.24 -7.40 8.40
N GLY A 84 -0.69 -8.23 9.34
CA GLY A 84 0.11 -9.32 9.89
C GLY A 84 0.50 -10.37 8.83
N VAL A 85 -0.50 -10.98 8.19
CA VAL A 85 -0.28 -11.99 7.13
C VAL A 85 0.41 -11.33 5.93
N PHE A 86 -0.02 -10.14 5.51
CA PHE A 86 0.59 -9.40 4.41
C PHE A 86 2.11 -9.27 4.57
N TYR A 87 2.59 -8.72 5.67
CA TYR A 87 4.02 -8.52 5.88
C TYR A 87 4.77 -9.84 6.09
N SER A 88 4.20 -10.79 6.83
CA SER A 88 4.83 -12.09 7.06
C SER A 88 5.01 -12.88 5.76
N VAL A 89 3.94 -12.98 4.95
CA VAL A 89 4.00 -13.68 3.65
C VAL A 89 4.90 -12.96 2.65
N THR A 90 5.00 -11.62 2.72
CA THR A 90 5.93 -10.85 1.89
C THR A 90 7.38 -11.31 2.09
N GLN A 91 7.81 -11.60 3.33
CA GLN A 91 9.17 -12.07 3.57
C GLN A 91 9.41 -13.47 2.96
N TYR A 92 8.42 -14.36 3.01
CA TYR A 92 8.51 -15.66 2.35
C TYR A 92 8.56 -15.54 0.83
N ALA A 93 7.74 -14.66 0.25
CA ALA A 93 7.77 -14.41 -1.19
C ALA A 93 9.13 -13.87 -1.64
N ILE A 94 9.70 -12.91 -0.93
CA ILE A 94 11.04 -12.36 -1.21
C ILE A 94 12.11 -13.44 -1.09
N LYS A 95 12.07 -14.26 -0.05
CA LYS A 95 13.03 -15.36 0.15
C LYS A 95 12.97 -16.40 -0.96
N LEU A 96 11.77 -16.71 -1.49
CA LEU A 96 11.53 -17.79 -2.43
C LEU A 96 11.58 -17.35 -3.91
N SER A 97 11.35 -16.09 -4.20
CA SER A 97 11.23 -15.59 -5.58
C SER A 97 11.97 -14.26 -5.83
N GLY A 98 12.64 -13.73 -4.80
CA GLY A 98 13.32 -12.44 -4.87
C GLY A 98 12.40 -11.23 -4.71
N ALA A 99 12.99 -10.08 -4.39
CA ALA A 99 12.24 -8.87 -4.07
C ALA A 99 11.47 -8.32 -5.29
N ALA A 100 12.11 -8.25 -6.46
CA ALA A 100 11.48 -7.70 -7.67
C ALA A 100 10.23 -8.50 -8.07
N MET A 101 10.32 -9.84 -8.12
CA MET A 101 9.18 -10.69 -8.45
C MET A 101 8.06 -10.54 -7.42
N SER A 102 8.38 -10.52 -6.12
CA SER A 102 7.40 -10.38 -5.05
C SER A 102 6.63 -9.06 -5.16
N VAL A 103 7.31 -7.97 -5.48
CA VAL A 103 6.70 -6.64 -5.71
C VAL A 103 5.81 -6.65 -6.96
N VAL A 104 6.27 -7.22 -8.09
CA VAL A 104 5.44 -7.35 -9.30
C VAL A 104 4.17 -8.14 -9.02
N LEU A 105 4.27 -9.25 -8.29
CA LEU A 105 3.11 -10.09 -7.92
C LEU A 105 2.17 -9.36 -6.93
N MET A 106 2.70 -8.59 -6.00
CA MET A 106 1.90 -7.70 -5.15
C MET A 106 1.10 -6.69 -5.99
N TYR A 107 1.72 -6.11 -7.02
CA TYR A 107 1.05 -5.18 -7.93
C TYR A 107 0.06 -5.84 -8.90
N THR A 108 -0.23 -7.14 -8.79
CA THR A 108 -1.47 -7.72 -9.35
C THR A 108 -2.73 -7.24 -8.61
N ALA A 109 -2.58 -6.54 -7.49
CA ALA A 109 -3.67 -6.06 -6.65
C ALA A 109 -4.81 -5.35 -7.40
N PRO A 110 -4.62 -4.45 -8.38
CA PRO A 110 -5.72 -3.85 -9.12
C PRO A 110 -6.59 -4.83 -9.90
N ILE A 111 -6.05 -5.99 -10.29
CA ILE A 111 -6.83 -7.09 -10.90
C ILE A 111 -7.82 -7.63 -9.85
N TRP A 112 -7.31 -7.94 -8.66
CA TRP A 112 -8.14 -8.39 -7.53
C TRP A 112 -9.15 -7.33 -7.10
N VAL A 113 -8.74 -6.05 -7.03
CA VAL A 113 -9.65 -4.93 -6.75
C VAL A 113 -10.77 -4.87 -7.78
N ALA A 114 -10.46 -4.99 -9.08
CA ALA A 114 -11.46 -4.95 -10.14
C ALA A 114 -12.48 -6.11 -9.97
N ILE A 115 -12.00 -7.32 -9.73
CA ILE A 115 -12.86 -8.50 -9.52
C ILE A 115 -13.74 -8.30 -8.29
N ILE A 116 -13.16 -7.93 -7.14
CA ILE A 116 -13.89 -7.76 -5.89
C ILE A 116 -14.89 -6.60 -5.98
N SER A 117 -14.48 -5.46 -6.58
CA SER A 117 -15.36 -4.30 -6.77
C SER A 117 -16.55 -4.62 -7.66
N ARG A 118 -16.34 -5.44 -8.71
CA ARG A 118 -17.43 -5.91 -9.57
C ARG A 118 -18.43 -6.77 -8.80
N ILE A 119 -17.93 -7.70 -7.97
CA ILE A 119 -18.77 -8.66 -7.23
C ILE A 119 -19.49 -7.96 -6.07
N LEU A 120 -18.80 -7.13 -5.26
CA LEU A 120 -19.36 -6.58 -4.03
C LEU A 120 -20.11 -5.25 -4.24
N PHE A 121 -19.68 -4.42 -5.20
CA PHE A 121 -20.22 -3.07 -5.38
C PHE A 121 -20.84 -2.84 -6.75
N GLY A 122 -20.80 -3.84 -7.65
CA GLY A 122 -21.36 -3.73 -9.00
C GLY A 122 -20.58 -2.75 -9.90
N GLU A 123 -19.36 -2.37 -9.55
CA GLU A 123 -18.56 -1.43 -10.35
C GLU A 123 -18.34 -1.97 -11.77
N SER A 124 -18.54 -1.11 -12.77
CA SER A 124 -18.30 -1.49 -14.17
C SER A 124 -16.80 -1.53 -14.45
N ILE A 125 -16.34 -2.61 -15.10
CA ILE A 125 -14.97 -2.76 -15.56
C ILE A 125 -14.97 -2.44 -17.06
N SER A 126 -14.58 -1.21 -17.41
CA SER A 126 -14.44 -0.81 -18.82
C SER A 126 -13.16 -1.40 -19.43
N GLY A 127 -13.15 -1.54 -20.77
CA GLY A 127 -11.94 -1.94 -21.49
C GLY A 127 -10.75 -1.00 -21.21
N ARG A 128 -11.01 0.29 -20.98
CA ARG A 128 -9.97 1.26 -20.60
C ARG A 128 -9.37 0.95 -19.22
N LYS A 129 -10.18 0.56 -18.23
CA LYS A 129 -9.68 0.14 -16.92
C LYS A 129 -8.80 -1.10 -17.02
N LEU A 130 -9.20 -2.10 -17.83
CA LEU A 130 -8.39 -3.30 -18.07
C LEU A 130 -7.08 -2.96 -18.80
N ALA A 131 -7.12 -2.14 -19.83
CA ALA A 131 -5.92 -1.69 -20.54
C ALA A 131 -4.96 -0.94 -19.60
N ALA A 132 -5.47 -0.04 -18.78
CA ALA A 132 -4.67 0.70 -17.81
C ALA A 132 -4.03 -0.22 -16.76
N ILE A 133 -4.76 -1.22 -16.22
CA ILE A 133 -4.20 -2.23 -15.32
C ILE A 133 -3.05 -2.99 -16.01
N GLY A 134 -3.25 -3.45 -17.24
CA GLY A 134 -2.23 -4.17 -18.01
C GLY A 134 -0.98 -3.34 -18.27
N VAL A 135 -1.15 -2.11 -18.74
CA VAL A 135 -0.02 -1.19 -19.00
C VAL A 135 0.72 -0.83 -17.72
N ALA A 136 0.00 -0.54 -16.64
CA ALA A 136 0.60 -0.22 -15.35
C ALA A 136 1.37 -1.40 -14.76
N LEU A 137 0.82 -2.61 -14.87
CA LEU A 137 1.51 -3.84 -14.42
C LEU A 137 2.78 -4.11 -15.20
N CYS A 138 2.74 -3.98 -16.54
CA CYS A 138 3.93 -4.09 -17.38
C CYS A 138 4.97 -3.02 -17.02
N GLY A 139 4.55 -1.76 -16.85
CA GLY A 139 5.43 -0.67 -16.46
C GLY A 139 6.09 -0.92 -15.09
N THR A 140 5.32 -1.38 -14.10
CA THR A 140 5.85 -1.73 -12.79
C THR A 140 6.83 -2.88 -12.87
N ALA A 141 6.55 -3.92 -13.65
CA ALA A 141 7.49 -5.02 -13.88
C ALA A 141 8.84 -4.51 -14.45
N LEU A 142 8.80 -3.61 -15.45
CA LEU A 142 10.01 -3.00 -16.01
C LEU A 142 10.79 -2.20 -14.97
N VAL A 143 10.10 -1.41 -14.11
CA VAL A 143 10.75 -0.67 -13.02
C VAL A 143 11.40 -1.63 -12.03
N CYS A 144 10.70 -2.66 -11.58
CA CYS A 144 11.20 -3.61 -10.58
C CYS A 144 12.38 -4.43 -11.09
N PHE A 145 12.38 -4.84 -12.36
CA PHE A 145 13.48 -5.60 -12.96
C PHE A 145 14.65 -4.74 -13.46
N SER A 146 14.48 -3.43 -13.51
CA SER A 146 15.54 -2.50 -13.94
C SER A 146 16.77 -2.51 -13.02
N GLY A 147 16.61 -2.91 -11.77
CA GLY A 147 17.69 -3.03 -10.78
C GLY A 147 18.60 -4.27 -10.95
N GLY A 148 18.50 -5.01 -12.07
CA GLY A 148 19.40 -6.13 -12.38
C GLY A 148 19.11 -7.45 -11.65
N SER A 149 18.06 -7.52 -10.86
CA SER A 149 17.60 -8.77 -10.25
C SER A 149 16.89 -9.61 -11.30
N LEU A 150 17.66 -10.32 -12.13
CA LEU A 150 17.08 -11.34 -13.04
C LEU A 150 16.39 -12.42 -12.19
N PRO A 151 15.29 -12.99 -12.70
CA PRO A 151 14.57 -14.02 -12.03
C PRO A 151 15.49 -15.22 -11.79
N GLY A 152 15.89 -15.46 -10.56
CA GLY A 152 16.45 -16.74 -10.13
C GLY A 152 15.43 -17.85 -10.25
N GLN A 153 15.77 -19.06 -9.81
CA GLN A 153 14.83 -20.18 -9.81
C GLN A 153 13.59 -19.78 -8.96
N HIS A 154 12.46 -19.59 -9.65
CA HIS A 154 11.21 -19.25 -8.98
C HIS A 154 10.58 -20.49 -8.41
N SER A 155 10.37 -20.51 -7.11
CA SER A 155 9.54 -21.51 -6.46
C SER A 155 8.05 -21.20 -6.73
N TRP A 156 7.27 -22.22 -7.12
CA TRP A 156 5.81 -22.09 -7.22
C TRP A 156 5.18 -21.58 -5.93
N LEU A 157 5.75 -21.96 -4.78
CA LEU A 157 5.33 -21.45 -3.48
C LEU A 157 5.61 -19.96 -3.34
N GLY A 158 6.74 -19.46 -3.84
CA GLY A 158 7.05 -18.03 -3.85
C GLY A 158 6.09 -17.22 -4.72
N ILE A 159 5.70 -17.76 -5.90
CA ILE A 159 4.68 -17.16 -6.76
C ILE A 159 3.32 -17.15 -6.04
N ALA A 160 2.91 -18.23 -5.42
CA ALA A 160 1.66 -18.31 -4.65
C ALA A 160 1.66 -17.31 -3.49
N CYS A 161 2.75 -17.17 -2.75
CA CYS A 161 2.92 -16.14 -1.73
C CYS A 161 2.80 -14.74 -2.33
N GLY A 162 3.43 -14.46 -3.46
CA GLY A 162 3.34 -13.18 -4.16
C GLY A 162 1.91 -12.81 -4.58
N LEU A 163 1.16 -13.76 -5.12
CA LEU A 163 -0.25 -13.55 -5.45
C LEU A 163 -1.12 -13.36 -4.20
N LEU A 164 -0.81 -14.07 -3.11
CA LEU A 164 -1.50 -13.92 -1.83
C LEU A 164 -1.30 -12.53 -1.22
N ILE A 165 -0.07 -11.97 -1.29
CA ILE A 165 0.16 -10.59 -0.90
C ILE A 165 -0.61 -9.61 -1.79
N GLY A 166 -0.66 -9.84 -3.12
CA GLY A 166 -1.48 -9.05 -4.04
C GLY A 166 -2.96 -9.04 -3.65
N LEU A 167 -3.52 -10.20 -3.31
CA LEU A 167 -4.89 -10.34 -2.82
C LEU A 167 -5.09 -9.64 -1.46
N SER A 168 -4.17 -9.83 -0.52
CA SER A 168 -4.22 -9.18 0.79
C SER A 168 -4.17 -7.66 0.65
N TYR A 169 -3.26 -7.12 -0.17
CA TYR A 169 -3.17 -5.70 -0.47
C TYR A 169 -4.47 -5.18 -1.12
N ALA A 170 -5.00 -5.91 -2.11
CA ALA A 170 -6.25 -5.55 -2.77
C ALA A 170 -7.45 -5.49 -1.81
N SER A 171 -7.47 -6.32 -0.77
CA SER A 171 -8.58 -6.39 0.19
C SER A 171 -8.76 -5.12 1.02
N HIS A 172 -7.74 -4.27 1.14
CA HIS A 172 -7.84 -2.98 1.81
C HIS A 172 -8.87 -2.05 1.13
N TYR A 173 -8.96 -2.07 -0.20
CA TYR A 173 -9.85 -1.20 -0.97
C TYR A 173 -11.34 -1.47 -0.68
N PRO A 174 -11.85 -2.70 -0.87
CA PRO A 174 -13.23 -3.03 -0.56
C PRO A 174 -13.53 -2.97 0.94
N PHE A 175 -12.59 -3.37 1.81
CA PHE A 175 -12.77 -3.29 3.26
C PHE A 175 -13.02 -1.84 3.69
N TYR A 176 -12.18 -0.91 3.26
CA TYR A 176 -12.36 0.49 3.59
C TYR A 176 -13.67 1.02 2.98
N ARG A 177 -13.95 0.74 1.72
CA ARG A 177 -15.19 1.17 1.02
C ARG A 177 -16.45 0.72 1.75
N TRP A 178 -16.45 -0.52 2.27
CA TRP A 178 -17.59 -1.08 3.00
C TRP A 178 -17.91 -0.33 4.29
N TRP A 179 -16.88 0.09 5.01
CA TRP A 179 -17.04 0.68 6.34
C TRP A 179 -16.98 2.21 6.38
N GLN A 180 -16.47 2.88 5.36
CA GLN A 180 -16.18 4.33 5.33
C GLN A 180 -17.40 5.24 5.57
N ASN A 181 -18.62 4.76 5.34
CA ASN A 181 -19.86 5.51 5.59
C ASN A 181 -20.28 5.49 7.07
N ARG A 182 -19.74 4.55 7.86
CA ARG A 182 -20.08 4.35 9.28
C ARG A 182 -18.95 4.77 10.20
N TYR A 183 -17.71 4.62 9.77
CA TYR A 183 -16.52 4.86 10.57
C TYR A 183 -15.48 5.67 9.80
N SER A 184 -14.69 6.47 10.54
CA SER A 184 -13.59 7.22 9.95
C SER A 184 -12.42 6.31 9.58
N ALA A 185 -11.55 6.77 8.69
CA ALA A 185 -10.29 6.11 8.39
C ALA A 185 -9.47 5.87 9.66
N ALA A 186 -9.42 6.86 10.54
CA ALA A 186 -8.67 6.78 11.79
C ALA A 186 -9.17 5.62 12.67
N THR A 187 -10.49 5.47 12.82
CA THR A 187 -11.08 4.38 13.59
C THR A 187 -10.80 3.02 12.97
N LEU A 188 -10.98 2.89 11.65
CA LEU A 188 -10.73 1.63 10.94
C LEU A 188 -9.28 1.17 11.08
N TYR A 189 -8.33 2.07 10.83
CA TYR A 189 -6.90 1.74 10.91
C TYR A 189 -6.39 1.62 12.34
N PHE A 190 -6.97 2.32 13.31
CA PHE A 190 -6.66 2.10 14.73
C PHE A 190 -6.87 0.63 15.12
N TYR A 191 -8.06 0.10 14.90
CA TYR A 191 -8.37 -1.29 15.24
C TYR A 191 -7.64 -2.30 14.36
N SER A 192 -7.47 -2.01 13.07
CA SER A 192 -6.72 -2.90 12.17
C SER A 192 -5.25 -2.99 12.59
N LEU A 193 -4.63 -1.89 13.01
CA LEU A 193 -3.24 -1.92 13.49
C LEU A 193 -3.07 -2.70 14.79
N ILE A 194 -4.09 -2.76 15.66
CA ILE A 194 -4.04 -3.64 16.84
C ILE A 194 -3.89 -5.10 16.41
N GLY A 195 -4.72 -5.58 15.48
CA GLY A 195 -4.63 -6.94 14.96
C GLY A 195 -3.33 -7.22 14.22
N GLY A 196 -2.91 -6.28 13.37
CA GLY A 196 -1.65 -6.37 12.64
C GLY A 196 -0.44 -6.42 13.56
N LEU A 197 -0.41 -5.56 14.57
CA LEU A 197 0.68 -5.50 15.55
C LEU A 197 0.76 -6.79 16.38
N ALA A 198 -0.39 -7.31 16.82
CA ALA A 198 -0.43 -8.58 17.55
C ALA A 198 0.11 -9.75 16.69
N ALA A 199 -0.26 -9.83 15.42
CA ALA A 199 0.24 -10.84 14.50
C ALA A 199 1.75 -10.70 14.23
N LEU A 200 2.25 -9.48 14.06
CA LEU A 200 3.68 -9.22 13.85
C LEU A 200 4.52 -9.50 15.11
N TRP A 201 3.98 -9.22 16.29
CA TRP A 201 4.62 -9.58 17.56
C TRP A 201 4.88 -11.08 17.68
N LEU A 202 3.95 -11.90 17.19
CA LEU A 202 4.11 -13.36 17.15
C LEU A 202 5.04 -13.84 16.04
N ALA A 203 5.27 -13.02 15.01
CA ALA A 203 6.02 -13.42 13.80
C ALA A 203 7.51 -13.05 13.86
N THR A 204 7.92 -12.13 14.75
CA THR A 204 9.32 -11.65 14.79
C THR A 204 9.73 -11.26 16.21
N PRO A 205 10.97 -11.52 16.60
CA PRO A 205 11.54 -10.90 17.79
C PRO A 205 11.60 -9.38 17.60
N VAL A 206 11.35 -8.65 18.68
CA VAL A 206 11.36 -7.17 18.70
C VAL A 206 12.39 -6.70 19.71
N SER A 207 13.30 -5.82 19.29
CA SER A 207 14.31 -5.19 20.13
C SER A 207 13.91 -3.75 20.49
N LEU A 208 14.35 -3.32 21.67
CA LEU A 208 14.33 -1.92 22.08
C LEU A 208 15.73 -1.26 21.97
N ASP A 209 16.74 -2.05 21.67
CA ASP A 209 18.13 -1.59 21.55
C ASP A 209 18.43 -1.19 20.11
N HIS A 210 18.03 0.04 19.77
CA HIS A 210 18.27 0.63 18.46
C HIS A 210 18.91 2.01 18.60
N SER A 211 19.72 2.40 17.60
CA SER A 211 20.31 3.72 17.54
C SER A 211 19.23 4.82 17.42
N PRO A 212 19.51 6.06 17.89
CA PRO A 212 18.59 7.19 17.72
C PRO A 212 18.19 7.43 16.25
N ARG A 213 19.08 7.14 15.32
CA ARG A 213 18.82 7.24 13.88
C ARG A 213 17.77 6.23 13.41
N VAL A 214 17.87 4.98 13.88
CA VAL A 214 16.89 3.92 13.59
C VAL A 214 15.54 4.30 14.18
N TRP A 215 15.49 4.73 15.43
CA TRP A 215 14.25 5.18 16.08
C TRP A 215 13.56 6.31 15.32
N LEU A 216 14.34 7.29 14.82
CA LEU A 216 13.80 8.36 13.99
C LEU A 216 13.19 7.81 12.69
N CYS A 217 13.91 6.91 12.00
CA CYS A 217 13.41 6.29 10.77
C CYS A 217 12.13 5.46 11.00
N LEU A 218 12.07 4.68 12.08
CA LEU A 218 10.90 3.90 12.47
C LEU A 218 9.70 4.79 12.82
N ALA A 219 9.93 5.89 13.53
CA ALA A 219 8.89 6.87 13.84
C ALA A 219 8.37 7.57 12.56
N LEU A 220 9.27 7.98 11.65
CA LEU A 220 8.92 8.55 10.35
C LEU A 220 8.14 7.54 9.48
N LEU A 221 8.52 6.26 9.49
CA LEU A 221 7.77 5.19 8.83
C LEU A 221 6.33 5.13 9.37
N GLY A 222 6.16 5.07 10.69
CA GLY A 222 4.83 5.04 11.31
C GLY A 222 4.01 6.28 10.99
N MET A 223 4.62 7.46 11.10
CA MET A 223 3.96 8.74 10.86
C MET A 223 3.58 8.95 9.38
N CYS A 224 4.56 8.82 8.48
CA CYS A 224 4.34 9.11 7.05
C CYS A 224 3.58 7.98 6.37
N THR A 225 4.09 6.74 6.49
CA THR A 225 3.64 5.64 5.64
C THR A 225 2.48 4.83 6.23
N SER A 226 2.20 4.97 7.53
CA SER A 226 1.00 4.40 8.14
C SER A 226 -0.03 5.50 8.42
N TYR A 227 0.27 6.48 9.25
CA TYR A 227 -0.74 7.44 9.69
C TYR A 227 -1.19 8.38 8.55
N PHE A 228 -0.31 9.19 7.98
CA PHE A 228 -0.70 10.14 6.92
C PHE A 228 -1.14 9.43 5.65
N ALA A 229 -0.44 8.37 5.24
CA ALA A 229 -0.82 7.61 4.05
C ALA A 229 -2.24 7.06 4.14
N TYR A 230 -2.61 6.41 5.24
CA TYR A 230 -3.94 5.83 5.39
C TYR A 230 -5.04 6.88 5.58
N LEU A 231 -4.74 8.05 6.15
CA LEU A 231 -5.71 9.17 6.16
C LEU A 231 -5.97 9.67 4.73
N CYS A 232 -4.91 9.92 3.96
CA CYS A 232 -5.03 10.35 2.55
C CYS A 232 -5.77 9.30 1.71
N TYR A 233 -5.43 8.02 1.89
CA TYR A 233 -6.10 6.90 1.25
C TYR A 233 -7.59 6.88 1.53
N GLY A 234 -7.98 7.05 2.79
CA GLY A 234 -9.37 7.14 3.17
C GLY A 234 -10.12 8.32 2.54
N LEU A 235 -9.47 9.47 2.42
CA LEU A 235 -10.02 10.64 1.74
C LEU A 235 -10.18 10.42 0.23
N ALA A 236 -9.25 9.70 -0.38
CA ALA A 236 -9.31 9.34 -1.80
C ALA A 236 -10.47 8.39 -2.10
N LEU A 237 -10.60 7.29 -1.35
CA LEU A 237 -11.61 6.27 -1.59
C LEU A 237 -13.06 6.75 -1.42
N LYS A 238 -13.26 7.89 -0.73
CA LYS A 238 -14.55 8.56 -0.67
C LYS A 238 -14.90 9.35 -1.94
N ARG A 239 -13.93 9.56 -2.85
CA ARG A 239 -14.04 10.49 -3.97
C ARG A 239 -13.83 9.87 -5.33
N ILE A 240 -13.09 8.76 -5.40
CA ILE A 240 -12.80 8.03 -6.66
C ILE A 240 -13.09 6.55 -6.50
N GLY A 241 -13.35 5.88 -7.63
CA GLY A 241 -13.59 4.43 -7.68
C GLY A 241 -12.38 3.61 -7.26
N LEU A 242 -12.62 2.39 -6.74
CA LEU A 242 -11.58 1.55 -6.15
C LEU A 242 -10.50 1.17 -7.16
N VAL A 243 -10.88 0.83 -8.40
CA VAL A 243 -9.92 0.48 -9.46
C VAL A 243 -9.04 1.66 -9.83
N ARG A 244 -9.62 2.87 -9.92
CA ARG A 244 -8.85 4.10 -10.20
C ARG A 244 -7.84 4.38 -9.08
N ALA A 245 -8.25 4.23 -7.82
CA ALA A 245 -7.35 4.38 -6.69
C ALA A 245 -6.22 3.36 -6.73
N ALA A 246 -6.54 2.07 -6.97
CA ALA A 246 -5.56 1.00 -7.01
C ALA A 246 -4.51 1.19 -8.12
N VAL A 247 -4.93 1.57 -9.33
CA VAL A 247 -4.00 1.84 -10.43
C VAL A 247 -3.17 3.10 -10.18
N THR A 248 -3.74 4.14 -9.56
CA THR A 248 -2.96 5.35 -9.24
C THR A 248 -1.85 5.05 -8.22
N CYS A 249 -2.05 4.09 -7.32
CA CYS A 249 -1.01 3.64 -6.40
C CYS A 249 0.21 2.99 -7.08
N TYR A 250 0.15 2.62 -8.37
CA TYR A 250 1.36 2.23 -9.12
C TYR A 250 2.40 3.36 -9.28
N LEU A 251 2.07 4.59 -8.91
CA LEU A 251 3.07 5.64 -8.76
C LEU A 251 4.09 5.35 -7.65
N GLU A 252 3.73 4.52 -6.67
CA GLU A 252 4.58 4.17 -5.54
C GLU A 252 5.95 3.61 -5.97
N PRO A 253 6.07 2.55 -6.81
CA PRO A 253 7.36 2.05 -7.24
C PRO A 253 8.16 3.05 -8.08
N VAL A 254 7.51 3.88 -8.88
CA VAL A 254 8.18 4.95 -9.65
C VAL A 254 8.80 5.96 -8.71
N LEU A 255 8.06 6.44 -7.72
CA LEU A 255 8.55 7.38 -6.71
C LEU A 255 9.61 6.74 -5.82
N SER A 256 9.46 5.45 -5.45
CA SER A 256 10.48 4.72 -4.67
C SER A 256 11.81 4.67 -5.40
N THR A 257 11.80 4.44 -6.72
CA THR A 257 13.03 4.41 -7.51
C THR A 257 13.67 5.81 -7.63
N LEU A 258 12.85 6.87 -7.73
CA LEU A 258 13.37 8.25 -7.70
C LEU A 258 14.06 8.57 -6.38
N TRP A 259 13.51 8.10 -5.24
CA TRP A 259 14.17 8.27 -3.93
C TRP A 259 15.50 7.53 -3.86
N VAL A 260 15.56 6.28 -4.35
CA VAL A 260 16.80 5.50 -4.39
C VAL A 260 17.84 6.20 -5.24
N TRP A 261 17.48 6.73 -6.39
CA TRP A 261 18.37 7.55 -7.22
C TRP A 261 18.87 8.81 -6.47
N LEU A 262 17.98 9.53 -5.81
CA LEU A 262 18.33 10.78 -5.13
C LEU A 262 19.26 10.56 -3.91
N PHE A 263 18.98 9.54 -3.08
CA PHE A 263 19.69 9.35 -1.83
C PHE A 263 20.92 8.44 -1.95
N TRP A 264 20.92 7.50 -2.89
CA TRP A 264 22.03 6.54 -3.09
C TRP A 264 22.74 6.70 -4.43
N GLN A 265 22.31 7.64 -5.28
CA GLN A 265 22.90 7.90 -6.60
C GLN A 265 22.90 6.65 -7.50
N GLU A 266 22.00 5.71 -7.27
CA GLU A 266 21.86 4.53 -8.11
C GLU A 266 21.25 4.94 -9.46
N SER A 267 21.90 4.57 -10.57
CA SER A 267 21.49 5.00 -11.90
C SER A 267 20.14 4.40 -12.31
N PHE A 268 19.28 5.25 -12.86
CA PHE A 268 18.03 4.81 -13.48
C PHE A 268 18.36 4.20 -14.84
N THR A 269 18.04 2.91 -15.04
CA THR A 269 18.26 2.28 -16.33
C THR A 269 17.23 2.74 -17.36
N LEU A 270 17.54 2.55 -18.66
CA LEU A 270 16.57 2.84 -19.73
C LEU A 270 15.26 2.05 -19.52
N MET A 271 15.36 0.81 -19.06
CA MET A 271 14.22 -0.05 -18.72
C MET A 271 13.36 0.57 -17.60
N GLY A 272 13.98 1.12 -16.56
CA GLY A 272 13.31 1.83 -15.49
C GLY A 272 12.57 3.10 -15.96
N TRP A 273 13.19 3.87 -16.85
CA TRP A 273 12.54 5.04 -17.46
C TRP A 273 11.32 4.66 -18.32
N ILE A 274 11.44 3.64 -19.19
CA ILE A 274 10.32 3.14 -19.99
C ILE A 274 9.19 2.66 -19.07
N GLY A 275 9.51 1.87 -18.05
CA GLY A 275 8.52 1.40 -17.08
C GLY A 275 7.80 2.54 -16.37
N SER A 276 8.53 3.57 -15.94
CA SER A 276 7.95 4.75 -15.29
C SER A 276 7.00 5.53 -16.22
N ILE A 277 7.36 5.71 -17.47
CA ILE A 277 6.51 6.36 -18.48
C ILE A 277 5.21 5.56 -18.71
N LEU A 278 5.30 4.23 -18.77
CA LEU A 278 4.11 3.38 -18.91
C LEU A 278 3.17 3.51 -17.69
N VAL A 279 3.71 3.51 -16.47
CA VAL A 279 2.91 3.71 -15.25
C VAL A 279 2.23 5.07 -15.25
N LEU A 280 2.97 6.15 -15.54
CA LEU A 280 2.40 7.51 -15.63
C LEU A 280 1.32 7.60 -16.72
N GLY A 281 1.56 6.98 -17.88
CA GLY A 281 0.58 6.91 -18.96
C GLY A 281 -0.70 6.18 -18.57
N ALA A 282 -0.60 5.08 -17.83
CA ALA A 282 -1.77 4.33 -17.34
C ALA A 282 -2.58 5.14 -16.32
N VAL A 283 -1.92 5.83 -15.39
CA VAL A 283 -2.58 6.71 -14.41
C VAL A 283 -3.31 7.85 -15.14
N LEU A 284 -2.65 8.48 -16.12
CA LEU A 284 -3.24 9.54 -16.94
C LEU A 284 -4.46 9.02 -17.72
N LEU A 285 -4.33 7.86 -18.37
CA LEU A 285 -5.43 7.22 -19.12
C LEU A 285 -6.68 7.05 -18.26
N LEU A 286 -6.52 6.62 -17.00
CA LEU A 286 -7.63 6.45 -16.07
C LEU A 286 -8.17 7.77 -15.52
N SER A 287 -7.31 8.78 -15.33
CA SER A 287 -7.77 10.09 -14.85
C SER A 287 -8.68 10.80 -15.86
N LEU A 288 -8.48 10.50 -17.16
CA LEU A 288 -9.29 11.01 -18.25
C LEU A 288 -10.55 10.18 -18.55
N ASP A 289 -10.63 8.96 -17.99
CA ASP A 289 -11.81 8.10 -18.19
C ASP A 289 -12.97 8.55 -17.29
N ARG A 290 -13.97 9.16 -17.91
CA ARG A 290 -15.21 9.61 -17.24
C ARG A 290 -16.29 8.54 -17.19
N SER A 291 -16.06 7.34 -17.70
CA SER A 291 -17.04 6.26 -17.74
C SER A 291 -17.17 5.57 -16.38
N GLY A 292 -18.25 5.82 -15.67
CA GLY A 292 -18.69 5.06 -14.50
C GLY A 292 -18.31 5.64 -13.13
N ASP A 293 -18.56 6.91 -12.94
CA ASP A 293 -18.80 7.50 -11.61
C ASP A 293 -20.29 7.56 -11.33
#